data_27432a650e38b732b7f178b46e9e6721
#
_entry.id   27432a650e38b732b7f178b46e9e6721
#
_cell.length_a   1.000
_cell.length_b   1.000
_cell.length_c   1.000
_cell.angle_alpha   90.00
_cell.angle_beta   90.00
_cell.angle_gamma   90.00
#
_symmetry.space_group_name_H-M   'P 1'
#
loop_
_entity.id
_entity.type
_entity.pdbx_description
1 polymer ?
#
loop_
_entity_poly.entity_id
_entity_poly.type
_entity_poly.pdbx_seq_one_letter_code
_entity_poly.pdbx_strand_id
1 'polypeptide(L)' 'MITLDDAFRAAYWMTDQYVALEREPDAGLVLFQQYLHSDPARWEDWKTSVRRALERNPATDPLTENLYRGE' A
#
# COMPACT_ATOMS: atom_id res chain seq x y z
N MET A 1 3.32 -16.70 8.99
CA MET A 1 2.26 -15.71 8.70
C MET A 1 2.79 -14.31 8.97
N ILE A 2 2.54 -13.39 8.05
CA ILE A 2 2.96 -12.01 8.22
C ILE A 2 2.00 -11.28 9.17
N THR A 3 2.52 -10.43 10.04
CA THR A 3 1.69 -9.61 10.94
C THR A 3 1.16 -8.39 10.19
N LEU A 4 0.13 -7.74 10.76
CA LEU A 4 -0.38 -6.50 10.21
C LEU A 4 0.70 -5.41 10.21
N ASP A 5 1.53 -5.38 11.24
CA ASP A 5 2.63 -4.43 11.31
C ASP A 5 3.64 -4.66 10.19
N ASP A 6 4.00 -5.91 9.95
CA ASP A 6 4.94 -6.23 8.88
C ASP A 6 4.35 -5.98 7.51
N ALA A 7 3.06 -6.24 7.34
CA ALA A 7 2.38 -5.92 6.09
C ALA A 7 2.37 -4.41 5.83
N PHE A 8 2.15 -3.62 6.88
CA PHE A 8 2.21 -2.17 6.76
C PHE A 8 3.63 -1.72 6.37
N ARG A 9 4.65 -2.29 7.00
CA ARG A 9 6.04 -1.98 6.65
C ARG A 9 6.34 -2.32 5.20
N ALA A 10 5.83 -3.45 4.73
CA ALA A 10 6.01 -3.85 3.32
C ALA A 10 5.37 -2.84 2.37
N ALA A 11 4.16 -2.36 2.69
CA ALA A 11 3.49 -1.36 1.88
C ALA A 11 4.28 -0.04 1.85
N TYR A 12 4.81 0.36 2.99
CA TYR A 12 5.66 1.55 3.06
C TYR A 12 6.90 1.39 2.18
N TRP A 13 7.61 0.27 2.29
CA TRP A 13 8.82 0.04 1.50
C TRP A 13 8.54 -0.08 0.02
N MET A 14 7.39 -0.61 -0.35
CA MET A 14 6.98 -0.65 -1.75
C MET A 14 6.80 0.76 -2.31
N THR A 15 6.20 1.65 -1.52
CA THR A 15 6.06 3.06 -1.88
C THR A 15 7.43 3.74 -1.99
N ASP A 16 8.31 3.45 -1.03
CA ASP A 16 9.67 4.01 -1.01
C ASP A 16 10.46 3.65 -2.26
N GLN A 17 10.36 2.40 -2.71
CA GLN A 17 11.01 1.97 -3.94
C GLN A 17 10.53 2.79 -5.13
N TYR A 18 9.25 3.08 -5.18
CA TYR A 18 8.68 3.86 -6.26
C TYR A 18 9.21 5.29 -6.27
N VAL A 19 9.25 5.91 -5.09
CA VAL A 19 9.79 7.27 -4.95
C VAL A 19 11.27 7.30 -5.36
N ALA A 20 12.04 6.30 -4.95
CA ALA A 20 13.47 6.25 -5.24
C ALA A 20 13.79 6.11 -6.73
N LEU A 21 12.87 5.50 -7.50
CA LEU A 21 13.06 5.33 -8.93
C LEU A 21 12.81 6.62 -9.72
N GLU A 22 12.11 7.57 -9.15
CA GLU A 22 11.76 8.81 -9.83
C GLU A 22 12.86 9.85 -9.62
N ARG A 23 13.26 10.52 -10.69
CA ARG A 23 14.19 11.66 -10.58
C ARG A 23 13.53 12.83 -9.91
N GLU A 24 12.27 13.08 -10.28
CA GLU A 24 11.46 14.17 -9.75
C GLU A 24 10.12 13.55 -9.33
N PRO A 25 10.07 12.91 -8.15
CA PRO A 25 8.85 12.24 -7.74
C PRO A 25 7.70 13.23 -7.60
N ASP A 26 6.52 12.80 -8.01
CA ASP A 26 5.29 13.57 -7.89
C ASP A 26 5.09 14.01 -6.44
N ALA A 27 4.71 15.27 -6.23
CA ALA A 27 4.52 15.82 -4.90
C ALA A 27 3.46 15.01 -4.11
N GLY A 28 2.41 14.55 -4.79
CA GLY A 28 1.39 13.73 -4.17
C GLY A 28 1.94 12.40 -3.67
N LEU A 29 2.83 11.78 -4.44
CA LEU A 29 3.46 10.52 -4.03
C LEU A 29 4.37 10.73 -2.82
N VAL A 30 5.13 11.82 -2.80
CA VAL A 30 5.99 12.15 -1.66
C VAL A 30 5.13 12.41 -0.41
N LEU A 31 4.04 13.14 -0.55
CA LEU A 31 3.11 13.38 0.56
C LEU A 31 2.49 12.07 1.06
N PHE A 32 2.14 11.16 0.16
CA PHE A 32 1.63 9.86 0.54
C PHE A 32 2.67 9.05 1.31
N GLN A 33 3.92 9.09 0.88
CA GLN A 33 4.99 8.42 1.61
C GLN A 33 5.15 9.00 3.01
N GLN A 34 5.10 10.32 3.15
CA GLN A 34 5.18 10.97 4.46
C GLN A 34 4.01 10.60 5.35
N TYR A 35 2.81 10.52 4.77
CA TYR A 35 1.63 10.05 5.48
C TYR A 35 1.85 8.63 6.03
N LEU A 36 2.34 7.71 5.21
CA LEU A 36 2.62 6.35 5.67
C LEU A 36 3.69 6.31 6.76
N HIS A 37 4.62 7.26 6.71
CA HIS A 37 5.74 7.26 7.66
C HIS A 37 5.31 7.79 9.04
N SER A 38 4.51 8.83 9.09
CA SER A 38 4.35 9.55 10.34
C SER A 38 2.97 10.11 10.66
N ASP A 39 1.99 10.02 9.75
CA ASP A 39 0.67 10.56 10.03
C ASP A 39 -0.05 9.69 11.07
N PRO A 40 -0.59 10.30 12.15
CA PRO A 40 -1.30 9.52 13.18
C PRO A 40 -2.50 8.74 12.65
N ALA A 41 -3.15 9.19 11.58
CA ALA A 41 -4.31 8.51 11.00
C ALA A 41 -3.94 7.25 10.22
N ARG A 42 -2.66 7.06 9.90
CA ARG A 42 -2.19 5.97 9.02
C ARG A 42 -2.61 4.59 9.52
N TRP A 43 -2.58 4.38 10.80
CA TRP A 43 -2.87 3.04 11.36
C TRP A 43 -4.36 2.71 11.25
N GLU A 44 -5.24 3.65 11.56
CA GLU A 44 -6.67 3.43 11.42
C GLU A 44 -7.06 3.24 9.95
N ASP A 45 -6.46 4.03 9.06
CA ASP A 45 -6.68 3.89 7.63
C ASP A 45 -6.19 2.52 7.14
N TRP A 46 -5.06 2.06 7.66
CA TRP A 46 -4.52 0.75 7.33
C TRP A 46 -5.46 -0.37 7.77
N LYS A 47 -5.97 -0.30 8.99
CA LYS A 47 -6.92 -1.31 9.48
C LYS A 47 -8.19 -1.35 8.65
N THR A 48 -8.69 -0.20 8.25
CA THR A 48 -9.85 -0.10 7.37
C THR A 48 -9.55 -0.75 6.02
N SER A 49 -8.37 -0.49 5.48
CA SER A 49 -7.94 -1.06 4.20
C SER A 49 -7.83 -2.59 4.27
N VAL A 50 -7.29 -3.11 5.38
CA VAL A 50 -7.20 -4.55 5.60
C VAL A 50 -8.60 -5.18 5.65
N ARG A 51 -9.54 -4.55 6.36
CA ARG A 51 -10.92 -5.05 6.40
C ARG A 51 -11.52 -5.14 5.02
N ARG A 52 -11.33 -4.11 4.20
CA ARG A 52 -11.84 -4.13 2.82
C ARG A 52 -11.19 -5.23 1.99
N ALA A 53 -9.90 -5.45 2.19
CA ALA A 53 -9.19 -6.52 1.50
C ALA A 53 -9.75 -7.90 1.88
N LEU A 54 -10.12 -8.09 3.14
CA LEU A 54 -10.68 -9.35 3.60
C LEU A 54 -12.09 -9.60 3.09
N GLU A 55 -12.81 -8.58 2.67
CA GLU A 55 -14.12 -8.72 2.05
C GLU A 55 -14.02 -9.42 0.68
N ARG A 56 -12.89 -9.27 -0.01
CA ARG A 56 -12.59 -9.95 -1.28
C ARG A 56 -13.68 -9.76 -2.32
N ASN A 57 -14.16 -8.53 -2.48
CA ASN A 57 -15.15 -8.23 -3.51
C ASN A 57 -14.49 -8.36 -4.89
N PRO A 58 -14.94 -9.33 -5.74
CA PRO A 58 -14.31 -9.54 -7.04
C PRO A 58 -14.32 -8.32 -7.95
N ALA A 59 -15.30 -7.43 -7.80
CA ALA A 59 -15.41 -6.25 -8.65
C ALA A 59 -14.31 -5.22 -8.36
N THR A 60 -13.73 -5.26 -7.15
CA THR A 60 -12.74 -4.27 -6.72
C THR A 60 -11.42 -4.89 -6.30
N ASP A 61 -11.32 -6.21 -6.28
CA ASP A 61 -10.11 -6.91 -5.87
C ASP A 61 -9.05 -6.82 -6.96
N PRO A 62 -7.90 -6.17 -6.71
CA PRO A 62 -6.86 -6.04 -7.72
C PRO A 62 -6.28 -7.37 -8.17
N LEU A 63 -6.40 -8.41 -7.33
CA LEU A 63 -5.83 -9.72 -7.68
C LEU A 63 -6.75 -10.55 -8.56
N THR A 64 -7.98 -10.11 -8.84
CA THR A 64 -8.83 -10.77 -9.81
C THR A 64 -8.38 -10.48 -11.23
N GLU A 65 -7.63 -9.41 -11.44
CA GLU A 65 -7.02 -9.14 -12.74
C GLU A 65 -5.76 -9.95 -12.88
N ASN A 66 -5.73 -10.82 -13.87
CA ASN A 66 -4.63 -11.76 -14.06
C ASN A 66 -3.49 -11.15 -14.89
N LEU A 67 -3.14 -9.90 -14.56
CA LEU A 67 -2.07 -9.18 -15.26
C LEU A 67 -0.77 -9.33 -14.50
N TYR A 68 0.22 -9.91 -15.14
CA TYR A 68 1.61 -9.92 -14.62
C TYR A 68 1.77 -10.60 -13.27
N ARG A 69 0.98 -11.62 -12.99
CA ARG A 69 1.16 -12.38 -11.75
C ARG A 69 2.28 -13.39 -11.82
N GLY A 70 2.82 -13.64 -13.00
CA GLY A 70 3.92 -14.57 -13.18
C GLY A 70 3.54 -16.03 -13.23
N GLU A 71 2.25 -16.31 -13.32
CA GLU A 71 1.77 -17.69 -13.46
C GLU A 71 1.59 -18.08 -14.91
#